data_23ff508493d65cc21abbeed42c75841e
#
_entry.id   23ff508493d65cc21abbeed42c75841e
#
_cell.length_a   1.000
_cell.length_b   1.000
_cell.length_c   1.000
_cell.angle_alpha   90.00
_cell.angle_beta   90.00
_cell.angle_gamma   90.00
#
_symmetry.space_group_name_H-M   'P 1'
#
loop_
_entity.id
_entity.type
_entity.pdbx_description
1 polymer ?
#
loop_
_entity_poly.entity_id
_entity_poly.type
_entity_poly.pdbx_seq_one_letter_code
_entity_poly.pdbx_strand_id
1 'polypeptide(L)'
;TVRLVGSEMCIRDRPYFDRLDYVAPMNQEHAFALAAEKLLKIEVPIRAKYIRVIFCEIGRILSHILNVTTQALDVGALTPSLWGFEERETLMTFYERASGSRLHANYFRTGGVHQDIPIKLVDDIEKFCKSFPKIIDDLEGLLTDNRIFKQRNVEIGVVSKQEALDHSFSGVMLRGSGVPWDLRRSQPYEIYNDLDFKIP
;
A
#
# COMPACT_ATOMS: atom_id res chain seq x y z
N THR A 1 -11.22 -35.23 -9.75
CA THR A 1 -9.79 -35.01 -10.12
C THR A 1 -9.57 -33.57 -10.62
N VAL A 2 -10.41 -33.06 -11.52
CA VAL A 2 -10.32 -31.69 -12.07
C VAL A 2 -10.48 -30.63 -10.97
N ARG A 3 -11.31 -30.90 -9.96
CA ARG A 3 -11.57 -29.97 -8.84
C ARG A 3 -10.37 -29.83 -7.90
N LEU A 4 -9.59 -30.91 -7.71
CA LEU A 4 -8.35 -30.92 -6.93
C LEU A 4 -7.23 -30.15 -7.64
N VAL A 5 -7.07 -30.33 -8.93
CA VAL A 5 -6.05 -29.63 -9.72
C VAL A 5 -6.27 -28.12 -9.73
N GLY A 6 -7.51 -27.64 -9.88
CA GLY A 6 -7.81 -26.21 -9.80
C GLY A 6 -7.55 -25.61 -8.41
N SER A 7 -7.86 -26.35 -7.34
CA SER A 7 -7.58 -25.95 -5.97
C SER A 7 -6.08 -25.86 -5.68
N GLU A 8 -5.29 -26.84 -6.13
CA GLU A 8 -3.83 -26.83 -5.97
C GLU A 8 -3.15 -25.72 -6.76
N MET A 9 -3.61 -25.43 -7.99
CA MET A 9 -3.10 -24.31 -8.76
C MET A 9 -3.30 -22.99 -8.01
N CYS A 10 -4.51 -22.69 -7.56
CA CYS A 10 -4.79 -21.47 -6.80
C CYS A 10 -3.97 -21.35 -5.52
N ILE A 11 -3.68 -22.45 -4.83
CA ILE A 11 -2.86 -22.46 -3.62
C ILE A 11 -1.39 -22.16 -3.95
N ARG A 12 -0.88 -22.70 -5.04
CA ARG A 12 0.52 -22.51 -5.48
C ARG A 12 0.74 -21.11 -6.07
N ASP A 13 -0.26 -20.56 -6.75
CA ASP A 13 -0.12 -19.28 -7.46
C ASP A 13 -0.20 -18.07 -6.51
N ARG A 14 -0.95 -18.16 -5.41
CA ARG A 14 -1.12 -17.05 -4.45
C ARG A 14 0.18 -16.41 -3.98
N PRO A 15 1.22 -17.15 -3.58
CA PRO A 15 2.48 -16.55 -3.15
C PRO A 15 3.19 -15.73 -4.23
N TYR A 16 2.89 -15.96 -5.50
CA TYR A 16 3.45 -15.18 -6.60
C TYR A 16 2.86 -13.78 -6.69
N PHE A 17 1.61 -13.59 -6.25
CA PHE A 17 1.01 -12.26 -6.22
C PHE A 17 1.72 -11.31 -5.26
N ASP A 18 2.23 -11.79 -4.14
CA ASP A 18 3.06 -11.01 -3.23
C ASP A 18 4.31 -10.42 -3.89
N ARG A 19 4.80 -11.06 -4.93
CA ARG A 19 6.04 -10.71 -5.62
C ARG A 19 5.83 -9.78 -6.82
N LEU A 20 4.58 -9.51 -7.20
CA LEU A 20 4.26 -8.57 -8.30
C LEU A 20 4.56 -7.14 -7.87
N ASP A 21 4.07 -6.71 -6.72
CA ASP A 21 4.47 -5.49 -6.05
C ASP A 21 5.09 -5.86 -4.70
N TYR A 22 6.37 -6.17 -4.72
CA TYR A 22 7.11 -6.60 -3.52
C TYR A 22 7.29 -5.51 -2.46
N VAL A 23 6.87 -4.27 -2.73
CA VAL A 23 6.91 -3.15 -1.78
C VAL A 23 5.61 -3.07 -0.96
N ALA A 24 4.47 -3.42 -1.57
CA ALA A 24 3.16 -3.49 -0.93
C ALA A 24 2.47 -4.83 -1.25
N PRO A 25 3.05 -5.98 -0.83
CA PRO A 25 2.65 -7.30 -1.31
C PRO A 25 1.18 -7.64 -1.02
N MET A 26 0.65 -7.28 0.14
CA MET A 26 -0.76 -7.58 0.47
C MET A 26 -1.77 -6.87 -0.44
N ASN A 27 -1.39 -5.77 -1.09
CA ASN A 27 -2.27 -5.10 -2.05
C ASN A 27 -2.51 -5.94 -3.30
N GLN A 28 -1.51 -6.72 -3.73
CA GLN A 28 -1.64 -7.63 -4.88
C GLN A 28 -2.40 -8.91 -4.50
N GLU A 29 -2.20 -9.43 -3.29
CA GLU A 29 -3.05 -10.51 -2.77
C GLU A 29 -4.51 -10.08 -2.75
N HIS A 30 -4.78 -8.81 -2.36
CA HIS A 30 -6.12 -8.25 -2.31
C HIS A 30 -6.75 -8.20 -3.71
N ALA A 31 -6.02 -7.71 -4.70
CA ALA A 31 -6.51 -7.64 -6.08
C ALA A 31 -6.90 -9.04 -6.61
N PHE A 32 -6.08 -10.05 -6.33
CA PHE A 32 -6.39 -11.44 -6.69
C PHE A 32 -7.63 -11.96 -5.95
N ALA A 33 -7.71 -11.73 -4.64
CA ALA A 33 -8.84 -12.17 -3.83
C ALA A 33 -10.16 -11.55 -4.32
N LEU A 34 -10.18 -10.23 -4.57
CA LEU A 34 -11.34 -9.52 -5.11
C LEU A 34 -11.78 -10.06 -6.47
N ALA A 35 -10.84 -10.34 -7.38
CA ALA A 35 -11.13 -10.90 -8.69
C ALA A 35 -11.78 -12.30 -8.58
N ALA A 36 -11.20 -13.16 -7.74
CA ALA A 36 -11.73 -14.51 -7.49
C ALA A 36 -13.11 -14.48 -6.81
N GLU A 37 -13.30 -13.61 -5.82
CA GLU A 37 -14.57 -13.45 -5.11
C GLU A 37 -15.67 -12.93 -6.03
N LYS A 38 -15.36 -11.96 -6.88
CA LYS A 38 -16.30 -11.45 -7.90
C LYS A 38 -16.71 -12.53 -8.88
N LEU A 39 -15.76 -13.35 -9.34
CA LEU A 39 -16.03 -14.45 -10.26
C LEU A 39 -16.89 -15.55 -9.62
N LEU A 40 -16.60 -15.89 -8.38
CA LEU A 40 -17.27 -16.95 -7.63
C LEU A 40 -18.51 -16.47 -6.88
N LYS A 41 -18.78 -15.16 -6.85
CA LYS A 41 -19.88 -14.51 -6.11
C LYS A 41 -19.84 -14.86 -4.62
N ILE A 42 -18.66 -14.80 -4.02
CA ILE A 42 -18.46 -15.06 -2.59
C ILE A 42 -18.59 -13.76 -1.82
N GLU A 43 -19.40 -13.76 -0.75
CA GLU A 43 -19.48 -12.65 0.19
C GLU A 43 -18.41 -12.78 1.28
N VAL A 44 -17.72 -11.69 1.55
CA VAL A 44 -16.66 -11.62 2.54
C VAL A 44 -17.22 -11.09 3.86
N PRO A 45 -16.94 -11.72 5.01
CA PRO A 45 -17.35 -11.19 6.32
C PRO A 45 -16.82 -9.78 6.57
N ILE A 46 -17.65 -8.93 7.19
CA ILE A 46 -17.32 -7.52 7.42
C ILE A 46 -16.00 -7.33 8.18
N ARG A 47 -15.71 -8.17 9.18
CA ARG A 47 -14.46 -8.12 9.94
C ARG A 47 -13.24 -8.36 9.04
N ALA A 48 -13.31 -9.30 8.12
CA ALA A 48 -12.24 -9.57 7.17
C ALA A 48 -12.00 -8.39 6.22
N LYS A 49 -13.06 -7.69 5.81
CA LYS A 49 -12.94 -6.46 5.01
C LYS A 49 -12.18 -5.36 5.75
N TYR A 50 -12.47 -5.14 7.04
CA TYR A 50 -11.71 -4.17 7.86
C TYR A 50 -10.24 -4.56 7.97
N ILE A 51 -9.94 -5.83 8.24
CA ILE A 51 -8.56 -6.31 8.34
C ILE A 51 -7.81 -6.11 7.03
N ARG A 52 -8.42 -6.45 5.90
CA ARG A 52 -7.83 -6.25 4.57
C ARG A 52 -7.51 -4.78 4.31
N VAL A 53 -8.43 -3.87 4.60
CA VAL A 53 -8.22 -2.44 4.41
C VAL A 53 -7.08 -1.92 5.29
N ILE A 54 -6.99 -2.34 6.56
CA ILE A 54 -5.88 -1.97 7.44
C ILE A 54 -4.53 -2.37 6.81
N PHE A 55 -4.39 -3.61 6.37
CA PHE A 55 -3.13 -4.08 5.79
C PHE A 55 -2.85 -3.53 4.40
N CYS A 56 -3.87 -3.21 3.61
CA CYS A 56 -3.70 -2.50 2.35
C CYS A 56 -3.17 -1.07 2.55
N GLU A 57 -3.67 -0.36 3.57
CA GLU A 57 -3.18 0.99 3.87
C GLU A 57 -1.79 0.96 4.52
N ILE A 58 -1.46 -0.04 5.34
CA ILE A 58 -0.08 -0.28 5.80
C ILE A 58 0.84 -0.53 4.58
N GLY A 59 0.41 -1.36 3.62
CA GLY A 59 1.15 -1.57 2.37
C GLY A 59 1.35 -0.28 1.58
N ARG A 60 0.35 0.57 1.53
CA ARG A 60 0.45 1.90 0.91
C ARG A 60 1.48 2.77 1.60
N ILE A 61 1.50 2.81 2.93
CA ILE A 61 2.50 3.56 3.70
C ILE A 61 3.90 3.00 3.42
N LEU A 62 4.07 1.67 3.44
CA LEU A 62 5.33 1.00 3.09
C LEU A 62 5.85 1.43 1.71
N SER A 63 4.98 1.46 0.72
CA SER A 63 5.31 1.87 -0.65
C SER A 63 5.66 3.36 -0.72
N HIS A 64 4.87 4.23 -0.11
CA HIS A 64 5.09 5.67 -0.15
C HIS A 64 6.37 6.07 0.57
N ILE A 65 6.67 5.50 1.73
CA ILE A 65 7.93 5.76 2.43
C ILE A 65 9.12 5.37 1.55
N LEU A 66 9.09 4.18 0.96
CA LEU A 66 10.17 3.74 0.06
C LEU A 66 10.32 4.72 -1.11
N ASN A 67 9.23 5.06 -1.78
CA ASN A 67 9.26 5.93 -2.95
C ASN A 67 9.84 7.32 -2.63
N VAL A 68 9.32 7.98 -1.59
CA VAL A 68 9.77 9.32 -1.20
C VAL A 68 11.23 9.31 -0.76
N THR A 69 11.63 8.34 0.04
CA THR A 69 12.98 8.30 0.59
C THR A 69 14.04 7.89 -0.44
N THR A 70 13.71 7.00 -1.38
CA THR A 70 14.61 6.66 -2.50
C THR A 70 14.69 7.78 -3.53
N GLN A 71 13.61 8.49 -3.80
CA GLN A 71 13.65 9.71 -4.62
C GLN A 71 14.56 10.76 -3.99
N ALA A 72 14.48 10.96 -2.67
CA ALA A 72 15.37 11.87 -1.95
C ALA A 72 16.83 11.42 -2.07
N LEU A 73 17.10 10.11 -1.98
CA LEU A 73 18.42 9.54 -2.16
C LEU A 73 18.98 9.80 -3.56
N ASP A 74 18.18 9.60 -4.61
CA ASP A 74 18.56 9.84 -6.00
C ASP A 74 18.89 11.32 -6.26
N VAL A 75 18.21 12.22 -5.56
CA VAL A 75 18.48 13.66 -5.59
C VAL A 75 19.71 14.03 -4.75
N GLY A 76 20.21 13.13 -3.89
CA GLY A 76 21.43 13.29 -3.12
C GLY A 76 21.23 13.43 -1.59
N ALA A 77 20.01 13.24 -1.07
CA ALA A 77 19.71 13.29 0.36
C ALA A 77 19.68 11.87 0.95
N LEU A 78 20.75 11.44 1.60
CA LEU A 78 20.89 10.09 2.17
C LEU A 78 20.07 9.89 3.45
N THR A 79 20.00 10.88 4.32
CA THR A 79 19.36 10.77 5.65
C THR A 79 17.90 10.36 5.62
N PRO A 80 17.03 10.87 4.73
CA PRO A 80 15.63 10.47 4.66
C PRO A 80 15.43 8.96 4.46
N SER A 81 16.31 8.31 3.71
CA SER A 81 16.22 6.87 3.47
C SER A 81 16.47 6.07 4.75
N LEU A 82 17.40 6.48 5.60
CA LEU A 82 17.69 5.82 6.88
C LEU A 82 16.47 5.93 7.83
N TRP A 83 15.89 7.12 7.97
CA TRP A 83 14.71 7.35 8.80
C TRP A 83 13.48 6.60 8.28
N GLY A 84 13.23 6.66 6.99
CA GLY A 84 12.09 5.96 6.39
C GLY A 84 12.18 4.44 6.53
N PHE A 85 13.38 3.86 6.45
CA PHE A 85 13.55 2.42 6.62
C PHE A 85 13.37 1.95 8.06
N GLU A 86 13.62 2.79 9.07
CA GLU A 86 13.29 2.50 10.46
C GLU A 86 11.79 2.32 10.64
N GLU A 87 11.00 3.22 10.07
CA GLU A 87 9.54 3.11 10.10
C GLU A 87 9.00 1.92 9.29
N ARG A 88 9.62 1.63 8.16
CA ARG A 88 9.30 0.44 7.37
C ARG A 88 9.52 -0.85 8.16
N GLU A 89 10.57 -0.91 8.96
CA GLU A 89 10.86 -2.05 9.83
C GLU A 89 9.73 -2.31 10.82
N THR A 90 9.19 -1.26 11.44
CA THR A 90 8.04 -1.36 12.33
C THR A 90 6.81 -1.92 11.61
N LEU A 91 6.51 -1.41 10.41
CA LEU A 91 5.36 -1.88 9.61
C LEU A 91 5.52 -3.33 9.14
N MET A 92 6.74 -3.75 8.79
CA MET A 92 7.03 -5.15 8.43
C MET A 92 6.88 -6.09 9.63
N THR A 93 7.15 -5.62 10.83
CA THR A 93 6.87 -6.37 12.07
C THR A 93 5.35 -6.59 12.26
N PHE A 94 4.51 -5.63 11.86
CA PHE A 94 3.05 -5.83 11.87
C PHE A 94 2.61 -6.93 10.90
N TYR A 95 3.21 -6.99 9.71
CA TYR A 95 2.98 -8.07 8.76
C TYR A 95 3.37 -9.42 9.34
N GLU A 96 4.55 -9.51 9.96
CA GLU A 96 5.03 -10.73 10.61
C GLU A 96 4.10 -11.22 11.71
N ARG A 97 3.63 -10.32 12.57
CA ARG A 97 2.72 -10.66 13.67
C ARG A 97 1.34 -11.14 13.20
N ALA A 98 0.88 -10.68 12.04
CA ALA A 98 -0.39 -11.09 11.46
C ALA A 98 -0.28 -12.38 10.64
N SER A 99 0.81 -12.55 9.88
CA SER A 99 0.93 -13.61 8.87
C SER A 99 2.03 -14.64 9.14
N GLY A 100 2.99 -14.30 10.02
CA GLY A 100 4.22 -15.09 10.23
C GLY A 100 5.34 -14.74 9.24
N SER A 101 5.11 -13.81 8.29
CA SER A 101 6.09 -13.39 7.30
C SER A 101 6.24 -11.86 7.27
N ARG A 102 7.47 -11.39 7.23
CA ARG A 102 7.78 -9.95 7.26
C ARG A 102 7.42 -9.23 5.95
N LEU A 103 7.46 -9.91 4.83
CA LEU A 103 7.28 -9.32 3.51
C LEU A 103 6.21 -10.04 2.70
N HIS A 104 6.49 -11.25 2.23
CA HIS A 104 5.57 -12.05 1.42
C HIS A 104 4.65 -12.87 2.31
N ALA A 105 3.54 -12.26 2.69
CA ALA A 105 2.68 -12.73 3.77
C ALA A 105 1.74 -13.85 3.37
N ASN A 106 1.27 -13.85 2.11
CA ASN A 106 0.22 -14.76 1.64
C ASN A 106 -0.96 -14.86 2.64
N TYR A 107 -1.38 -13.70 3.13
CA TYR A 107 -2.31 -13.57 4.25
C TYR A 107 -3.77 -13.47 3.81
N PHE A 108 -4.05 -12.76 2.72
CA PHE A 108 -5.40 -12.67 2.19
C PHE A 108 -5.80 -13.96 1.48
N ARG A 109 -7.06 -14.34 1.65
CA ARG A 109 -7.66 -15.53 1.08
C ARG A 109 -8.96 -15.19 0.40
N THR A 110 -9.32 -15.90 -0.64
CA THR A 110 -10.66 -15.80 -1.22
C THR A 110 -11.69 -16.12 -0.13
N GLY A 111 -12.57 -15.16 0.16
CA GLY A 111 -13.56 -15.24 1.23
C GLY A 111 -13.12 -14.64 2.58
N GLY A 112 -11.90 -14.08 2.68
CA GLY A 112 -11.46 -13.42 3.92
C GLY A 112 -9.95 -13.32 4.08
N VAL A 113 -9.45 -13.66 5.27
CA VAL A 113 -8.03 -13.67 5.65
C VAL A 113 -7.66 -15.02 6.25
N HIS A 114 -6.36 -15.33 6.28
CA HIS A 114 -5.87 -16.63 6.76
C HIS A 114 -6.18 -16.85 8.24
N GLN A 115 -6.00 -15.83 9.07
CA GLN A 115 -6.26 -15.87 10.51
C GLN A 115 -6.66 -14.47 10.99
N ASP A 116 -7.30 -14.41 12.16
CA ASP A 116 -7.72 -13.15 12.75
C ASP A 116 -6.51 -12.35 13.27
N ILE A 117 -6.68 -11.04 13.35
CA ILE A 117 -5.65 -10.13 13.84
C ILE A 117 -5.56 -10.21 15.38
N PRO A 118 -4.35 -10.36 15.97
CA PRO A 118 -4.18 -10.30 17.42
C PRO A 118 -4.56 -8.92 17.99
N ILE A 119 -5.30 -8.89 19.11
CA ILE A 119 -5.77 -7.64 19.74
C ILE A 119 -4.59 -6.70 20.05
N LYS A 120 -3.51 -7.21 20.62
CA LYS A 120 -2.30 -6.41 20.89
C LYS A 120 -1.68 -5.78 19.65
N LEU A 121 -1.86 -6.39 18.47
CA LEU A 121 -1.39 -5.82 17.21
C LEU A 121 -2.22 -4.61 16.82
N VAL A 122 -3.53 -4.64 17.04
CA VAL A 122 -4.41 -3.48 16.78
C VAL A 122 -3.99 -2.28 17.63
N ASP A 123 -3.72 -2.49 18.93
CA ASP A 123 -3.26 -1.45 19.82
C ASP A 123 -1.92 -0.83 19.37
N ASP A 124 -1.01 -1.65 18.86
CA ASP A 124 0.30 -1.19 18.41
C ASP A 124 0.21 -0.46 17.06
N ILE A 125 -0.68 -0.88 16.15
CA ILE A 125 -0.99 -0.14 14.93
C ILE A 125 -1.59 1.23 15.28
N GLU A 126 -2.50 1.30 16.25
CA GLU A 126 -3.06 2.59 16.71
C GLU A 126 -1.99 3.53 17.27
N LYS A 127 -1.05 3.00 18.07
CA LYS A 127 0.08 3.79 18.57
C LYS A 127 0.96 4.31 17.42
N PHE A 128 1.27 3.46 16.47
CA PHE A 128 2.02 3.84 15.26
C PHE A 128 1.32 4.97 14.52
N CYS A 129 0.03 4.85 14.25
CA CYS A 129 -0.76 5.89 13.57
C CYS A 129 -0.72 7.25 14.30
N LYS A 130 -0.62 7.25 15.65
CA LYS A 130 -0.51 8.47 16.45
C LYS A 130 0.87 9.13 16.38
N SER A 131 1.93 8.33 16.24
CA SER A 131 3.32 8.83 16.20
C SER A 131 3.79 9.17 14.80
N PHE A 132 3.32 8.47 13.78
CA PHE A 132 3.77 8.56 12.41
C PHE A 132 3.66 9.95 11.76
N PRO A 133 2.61 10.77 12.00
CA PRO A 133 2.54 12.13 11.45
C PRO A 133 3.75 12.99 11.79
N LYS A 134 4.29 12.87 13.00
CA LYS A 134 5.49 13.62 13.42
C LYS A 134 6.71 13.27 12.54
N ILE A 135 6.84 12.01 12.16
CA ILE A 135 7.95 11.55 11.31
C ILE A 135 7.80 12.12 9.89
N ILE A 136 6.57 12.22 9.39
CA ILE A 136 6.31 12.89 8.13
C ILE A 136 6.66 14.38 8.21
N ASP A 137 6.28 15.08 9.28
CA ASP A 137 6.63 16.48 9.50
C ASP A 137 8.16 16.67 9.53
N ASP A 138 8.89 15.78 10.17
CA ASP A 138 10.36 15.81 10.23
C ASP A 138 10.98 15.59 8.82
N LEU A 139 10.43 14.67 8.01
CA LEU A 139 10.84 14.45 6.62
C LEU A 139 10.52 15.64 5.72
N GLU A 140 9.34 16.23 5.86
CA GLU A 140 8.95 17.45 5.13
C GLU A 140 9.87 18.61 5.47
N GLY A 141 10.17 18.83 6.74
CA GLY A 141 11.10 19.88 7.18
C GLY A 141 12.50 19.73 6.60
N LEU A 142 12.93 18.48 6.35
CA LEU A 142 14.24 18.20 5.75
C LEU A 142 14.25 18.39 4.22
N LEU A 143 13.16 18.07 3.52
CA LEU A 143 13.10 17.99 2.06
C LEU A 143 12.38 19.17 1.42
N THR A 144 11.16 19.48 1.85
CA THR A 144 10.25 20.38 1.14
C THR A 144 10.82 21.78 0.96
N ASP A 145 11.44 22.34 2.00
CA ASP A 145 12.02 23.68 1.97
C ASP A 145 13.52 23.70 1.65
N ASN A 146 14.12 22.55 1.45
CA ASN A 146 15.53 22.46 1.09
C ASN A 146 15.80 23.05 -0.30
N ARG A 147 16.69 24.04 -0.35
CA ARG A 147 17.03 24.75 -1.60
C ARG A 147 17.56 23.79 -2.69
N ILE A 148 18.41 22.86 -2.30
CA ILE A 148 19.03 21.91 -3.26
C ILE A 148 17.95 20.98 -3.80
N PHE A 149 17.09 20.46 -2.94
CA PHE A 149 16.01 19.57 -3.32
C PHE A 149 15.02 20.28 -4.27
N LYS A 150 14.63 21.52 -3.95
CA LYS A 150 13.78 22.35 -4.82
C LYS A 150 14.41 22.58 -6.20
N GLN A 151 15.68 22.96 -6.25
CA GLN A 151 16.38 23.24 -7.53
C GLN A 151 16.54 22.00 -8.41
N ARG A 152 16.51 20.80 -7.84
CA ARG A 152 16.65 19.55 -8.56
C ARG A 152 15.34 18.89 -8.96
N ASN A 153 14.21 19.37 -8.48
CA ASN A 153 12.90 18.78 -8.74
C ASN A 153 11.89 19.74 -9.36
N VAL A 154 11.87 21.01 -8.92
CA VAL A 154 10.85 21.96 -9.37
C VAL A 154 11.03 22.28 -10.86
N GLU A 155 9.96 22.17 -11.62
CA GLU A 155 9.92 22.40 -13.09
C GLU A 155 10.78 21.44 -13.93
N ILE A 156 11.22 20.32 -13.33
CA ILE A 156 11.97 19.29 -14.03
C ILE A 156 11.06 18.10 -14.31
N GLY A 157 10.96 17.67 -15.58
CA GLY A 157 10.14 16.52 -15.97
C GLY A 157 8.65 16.75 -15.79
N VAL A 158 8.18 17.97 -16.05
CA VAL A 158 6.75 18.31 -15.98
C VAL A 158 5.97 17.50 -17.00
N VAL A 159 4.93 16.80 -16.53
CA VAL A 159 4.01 16.05 -17.38
C VAL A 159 2.63 16.69 -17.27
N SER A 160 2.12 17.16 -18.40
CA SER A 160 0.79 17.76 -18.44
C SER A 160 -0.32 16.73 -18.21
N LYS A 161 -1.49 17.22 -17.82
CA LYS A 161 -2.68 16.38 -17.64
C LYS A 161 -2.99 15.51 -18.88
N GLN A 162 -2.88 16.09 -20.07
CA GLN A 162 -3.18 15.38 -21.31
C GLN A 162 -2.14 14.29 -21.58
N GLU A 163 -0.87 14.59 -21.45
CA GLU A 163 0.21 13.61 -21.61
C GLU A 163 0.07 12.46 -20.58
N ALA A 164 -0.27 12.78 -19.33
CA ALA A 164 -0.48 11.76 -18.31
C ALA A 164 -1.62 10.79 -18.67
N LEU A 165 -2.71 11.30 -19.26
CA LEU A 165 -3.82 10.48 -19.73
C LEU A 165 -3.44 9.65 -20.97
N ASP A 166 -2.75 10.25 -21.92
CA ASP A 166 -2.33 9.60 -23.18
C ASP A 166 -1.31 8.48 -22.91
N HIS A 167 -0.46 8.64 -21.88
CA HIS A 167 0.50 7.64 -21.42
C HIS A 167 -0.04 6.69 -20.35
N SER A 168 -1.34 6.71 -20.08
CA SER A 168 -2.01 5.80 -19.13
C SER A 168 -1.44 5.88 -17.70
N PHE A 169 -1.09 7.06 -17.24
CA PHE A 169 -0.68 7.26 -15.85
C PHE A 169 -1.83 6.94 -14.90
N SER A 170 -1.50 6.43 -13.73
CA SER A 170 -2.47 6.09 -12.69
C SER A 170 -1.96 6.47 -11.30
N GLY A 171 -2.83 6.38 -10.28
CA GLY A 171 -2.48 6.58 -8.89
C GLY A 171 -1.85 7.95 -8.60
N VAL A 172 -0.79 7.94 -7.82
CA VAL A 172 -0.05 9.15 -7.38
C VAL A 172 0.49 9.97 -8.56
N MET A 173 1.02 9.31 -9.60
CA MET A 173 1.57 9.98 -10.77
C MET A 173 0.50 10.77 -11.52
N LEU A 174 -0.70 10.21 -11.68
CA LEU A 174 -1.82 10.88 -12.32
C LEU A 174 -2.33 12.07 -11.47
N ARG A 175 -2.40 11.89 -10.15
CA ARG A 175 -2.78 12.99 -9.24
C ARG A 175 -1.77 14.11 -9.24
N GLY A 176 -0.47 13.78 -9.28
CA GLY A 176 0.61 14.77 -9.41
C GLY A 176 0.52 15.63 -10.69
N SER A 177 -0.08 15.10 -11.76
CA SER A 177 -0.38 15.82 -12.99
C SER A 177 -1.72 16.59 -12.98
N GLY A 178 -2.37 16.71 -11.81
CA GLY A 178 -3.58 17.51 -11.60
C GLY A 178 -4.90 16.80 -11.92
N VAL A 179 -4.93 15.47 -11.97
CA VAL A 179 -6.15 14.68 -12.15
C VAL A 179 -6.54 14.02 -10.81
N PRO A 180 -7.62 14.45 -10.13
CA PRO A 180 -8.03 13.93 -8.84
C PRO A 180 -8.71 12.56 -8.98
N TRP A 181 -7.94 11.53 -9.34
CA TRP A 181 -8.44 10.19 -9.56
C TRP A 181 -7.95 9.22 -8.48
N ASP A 182 -8.91 8.54 -7.84
CA ASP A 182 -8.65 7.49 -6.86
C ASP A 182 -9.78 6.46 -6.89
N LEU A 183 -9.43 5.20 -7.12
CA LEU A 183 -10.39 4.09 -7.20
C LEU A 183 -11.16 3.87 -5.91
N ARG A 184 -10.59 4.20 -4.77
CA ARG A 184 -11.25 4.10 -3.47
C ARG A 184 -12.48 5.02 -3.36
N ARG A 185 -12.55 6.08 -4.19
CA ARG A 185 -13.67 7.02 -4.30
C ARG A 185 -14.49 6.82 -5.57
N SER A 186 -13.85 6.60 -6.73
CA SER A 186 -14.55 6.49 -8.02
C SER A 186 -15.23 5.13 -8.23
N GLN A 187 -14.66 4.06 -7.69
CA GLN A 187 -15.19 2.70 -7.72
C GLN A 187 -14.91 2.00 -6.38
N PRO A 188 -15.57 2.40 -5.31
CA PRO A 188 -15.29 1.91 -3.97
C PRO A 188 -15.42 0.40 -3.87
N TYR A 189 -14.55 -0.20 -3.10
CA TYR A 189 -14.53 -1.62 -2.80
C TYR A 189 -14.31 -1.83 -1.30
N GLU A 190 -14.58 -3.02 -0.81
CA GLU A 190 -14.55 -3.37 0.61
C GLU A 190 -15.39 -2.39 1.47
N ILE A 191 -14.76 -1.66 2.38
CA ILE A 191 -15.39 -0.70 3.30
C ILE A 191 -15.01 0.76 3.00
N TYR A 192 -14.37 1.06 1.85
CA TYR A 192 -13.91 2.43 1.58
C TYR A 192 -15.06 3.46 1.48
N ASN A 193 -16.30 3.01 1.20
CA ASN A 193 -17.47 3.88 1.25
C ASN A 193 -17.79 4.41 2.66
N ASP A 194 -17.43 3.61 3.68
CA ASP A 194 -17.73 3.91 5.08
C ASP A 194 -16.65 4.75 5.75
N LEU A 195 -15.53 4.98 5.03
CA LEU A 195 -14.38 5.71 5.55
C LEU A 195 -14.38 7.16 5.06
N ASP A 196 -14.18 8.09 6.00
CA ASP A 196 -13.95 9.49 5.66
C ASP A 196 -12.44 9.76 5.52
N PHE A 197 -12.00 10.00 4.28
CA PHE A 197 -10.63 10.37 3.96
C PHE A 197 -10.59 11.34 2.78
N LYS A 198 -9.54 12.16 2.73
CA LYS A 198 -9.30 13.09 1.64
C LYS A 198 -8.36 12.44 0.61
N ILE A 199 -8.56 12.77 -0.65
CA ILE A 199 -7.62 12.46 -1.73
C ILE A 199 -6.73 13.69 -1.90
N PRO A 200 -5.40 13.56 -1.71
CA PRO A 200 -4.47 14.66 -1.91
C PRO A 200 -4.34 15.03 -3.39
#